data_a5cd12a47491847a868fa1545468c3f7
#
_entry.id   a5cd12a47491847a868fa1545468c3f7
#
_cell.length_a   1.000
_cell.length_b   1.000
_cell.length_c   1.000
_cell.angle_alpha   90.00
_cell.angle_beta   90.00
_cell.angle_gamma   90.00
#
_symmetry.space_group_name_H-M   'P 1'
#
loop_
_entity.id
_entity.type
_entity.pdbx_description
1 polymer ?
#
loop_
_entity_poly.entity_id
_entity_poly.type
_entity_poly.pdbx_seq_one_letter_code
_entity_poly.pdbx_strand_id
1 'polypeptide(L)'
;MPTTDFSEIDRLHSEWSRMEKAVRLGWLSGEKARLTGLANQFSLYIYAKGGSMNDSERAYARKLLDMINSVDAEGSKVMDELRNDAFKEIIKSIMKQ
;
A
#
# COMPACT_ATOMS: atom_id res chain seq x y z
N MET A 1 32.20 -25.99 3.01
CA MET A 1 31.28 -24.86 3.07
C MET A 1 31.21 -24.20 1.71
N PRO A 2 30.04 -24.03 1.15
CA PRO A 2 29.93 -23.27 -0.10
C PRO A 2 30.35 -21.84 0.15
N THR A 3 31.27 -21.36 -0.65
CA THR A 3 31.66 -19.95 -0.66
C THR A 3 30.51 -19.15 -1.22
N THR A 4 30.04 -18.19 -0.45
CA THR A 4 28.97 -17.31 -0.89
C THR A 4 29.49 -16.41 -2.01
N ASP A 5 28.89 -16.54 -3.18
CA ASP A 5 29.20 -15.70 -4.33
C ASP A 5 28.53 -14.33 -4.14
N PHE A 6 29.25 -13.25 -4.39
CA PHE A 6 28.73 -11.89 -4.27
C PHE A 6 27.51 -11.65 -5.16
N SER A 7 27.46 -12.29 -6.33
CA SER A 7 26.30 -12.17 -7.22
C SER A 7 25.03 -12.78 -6.61
N GLU A 8 25.16 -13.81 -5.80
CA GLU A 8 24.04 -14.42 -5.08
C GLU A 8 23.53 -13.51 -3.97
N ILE A 9 24.44 -12.85 -3.26
CA ILE A 9 24.07 -11.86 -2.23
C ILE A 9 23.29 -10.71 -2.86
N ASP A 10 23.76 -10.17 -3.98
CA ASP A 10 23.09 -9.10 -4.69
C ASP A 10 21.69 -9.50 -5.14
N ARG A 11 21.53 -10.75 -5.62
CA ARG A 11 20.23 -11.28 -5.99
C ARG A 11 19.29 -11.38 -4.79
N LEU A 12 19.80 -11.89 -3.66
CA LEU A 12 19.02 -11.99 -2.42
C LEU A 12 18.57 -10.61 -1.92
N HIS A 13 19.46 -9.61 -1.98
CA HIS A 13 19.10 -8.25 -1.60
C HIS A 13 18.02 -7.65 -2.53
N SER A 14 18.10 -7.93 -3.82
CA SER A 14 17.11 -7.49 -4.78
C SER A 14 15.74 -8.12 -4.50
N GLU A 15 15.70 -9.43 -4.25
CA GLU A 15 14.48 -10.15 -3.89
C GLU A 15 13.89 -9.64 -2.57
N TRP A 16 14.75 -9.42 -1.57
CA TRP A 16 14.35 -8.89 -0.28
C TRP A 16 13.70 -7.53 -0.41
N SER A 17 14.30 -6.64 -1.21
CA SER A 17 13.77 -5.30 -1.46
C SER A 17 12.38 -5.35 -2.10
N ARG A 18 12.16 -6.29 -3.05
CA ARG A 18 10.85 -6.49 -3.68
C ARG A 18 9.82 -7.04 -2.70
N MET A 19 10.24 -8.00 -1.86
CA MET A 19 9.39 -8.56 -0.82
C MET A 19 8.96 -7.50 0.18
N GLU A 20 9.88 -6.61 0.58
CA GLU A 20 9.57 -5.52 1.49
C GLU A 20 8.48 -4.61 0.94
N LYS A 21 8.60 -4.22 -0.33
CA LYS A 21 7.58 -3.40 -1.00
C LYS A 21 6.25 -4.14 -1.13
N ALA A 22 6.29 -5.42 -1.51
CA ALA A 22 5.08 -6.24 -1.64
C ALA A 22 4.39 -6.43 -0.29
N VAL A 23 5.14 -6.64 0.78
CA VAL A 23 4.60 -6.76 2.14
C VAL A 23 3.96 -5.45 2.57
N ARG A 24 4.61 -4.32 2.30
CA ARG A 24 4.05 -2.99 2.58
C ARG A 24 2.75 -2.76 1.83
N LEU A 25 2.71 -3.14 0.55
CA LEU A 25 1.50 -3.01 -0.26
C LEU A 25 0.36 -3.86 0.30
N GLY A 26 0.65 -5.10 0.74
CA GLY A 26 -0.32 -5.97 1.38
C GLY A 26 -0.85 -5.36 2.68
N TRP A 27 0.04 -4.79 3.51
CA TRP A 27 -0.34 -4.12 4.74
C TRP A 27 -1.24 -2.91 4.45
N LEU A 28 -0.87 -2.09 3.47
CA LEU A 28 -1.67 -0.92 3.06
C LEU A 28 -3.04 -1.34 2.54
N SER A 29 -3.13 -2.43 1.78
CA SER A 29 -4.39 -2.97 1.30
C SER A 29 -5.30 -3.40 2.45
N GLY A 30 -4.75 -4.09 3.45
CA GLY A 30 -5.47 -4.47 4.66
C GLY A 30 -5.94 -3.26 5.45
N GLU A 31 -5.09 -2.25 5.59
CA GLU A 31 -5.40 -0.99 6.27
C GLU A 31 -6.52 -0.23 5.56
N LYS A 32 -6.49 -0.18 4.23
CA LYS A 32 -7.56 0.42 3.43
C LYS A 32 -8.89 -0.31 3.66
N ALA A 33 -8.89 -1.63 3.66
CA ALA A 33 -10.09 -2.42 3.92
C ALA A 33 -10.66 -2.15 5.31
N ARG A 34 -9.79 -2.05 6.33
CA ARG A 34 -10.19 -1.74 7.71
C ARG A 34 -10.83 -0.34 7.79
N LEU A 35 -10.20 0.66 7.20
CA LEU A 35 -10.68 2.04 7.20
C LEU A 35 -12.00 2.17 6.43
N THR A 36 -12.12 1.49 5.29
CA THR A 36 -13.35 1.47 4.50
C THR A 36 -14.50 0.84 5.30
N GLY A 37 -14.21 -0.24 6.04
CA GLY A 37 -15.19 -0.86 6.94
C GLY A 37 -15.67 0.10 8.02
N LEU A 38 -14.75 0.85 8.63
CA LEU A 38 -15.10 1.87 9.63
C LEU A 38 -15.94 2.98 9.01
N ALA A 39 -15.60 3.43 7.82
CA ALA A 39 -16.37 4.45 7.09
C ALA A 39 -17.79 3.98 6.78
N ASN A 40 -17.94 2.72 6.37
CA ASN A 40 -19.25 2.13 6.11
C ASN A 40 -20.09 2.04 7.37
N GLN A 41 -19.52 1.58 8.48
CA GLN A 41 -20.19 1.53 9.77
C GLN A 41 -20.62 2.91 10.24
N PHE A 42 -19.74 3.88 10.09
CA PHE A 42 -20.04 5.27 10.45
C PHE A 42 -21.17 5.84 9.59
N SER A 43 -21.15 5.57 8.29
CA SER A 43 -22.21 6.00 7.36
C SER A 43 -23.57 5.45 7.75
N LEU A 44 -23.62 4.16 8.12
CA LEU A 44 -24.86 3.53 8.59
C LEU A 44 -25.35 4.15 9.90
N TYR A 45 -24.43 4.45 10.82
CA TYR A 45 -24.76 5.12 12.08
C TYR A 45 -25.38 6.49 11.82
N ILE A 46 -24.78 7.30 10.94
CA ILE A 46 -25.28 8.64 10.59
C ILE A 46 -26.64 8.52 9.89
N TYR A 47 -26.79 7.59 8.97
CA TYR A 47 -28.06 7.36 8.29
C TYR A 47 -29.17 7.00 9.31
N ALA A 48 -28.87 6.12 10.26
CA ALA A 48 -29.84 5.66 11.26
C ALA A 48 -30.32 6.78 12.18
N LYS A 49 -29.47 7.79 12.43
CA LYS A 49 -29.86 8.92 13.29
C LYS A 49 -30.46 10.10 12.50
N GLY A 50 -30.74 9.94 11.20
CA GLY A 50 -31.44 10.94 10.39
C GLY A 50 -30.56 11.74 9.42
N GLY A 51 -29.29 11.38 9.28
CA GLY A 51 -28.41 11.96 8.25
C GLY A 51 -27.66 13.21 8.64
N SER A 52 -27.90 13.81 9.81
CA SER A 52 -27.17 15.01 10.24
C SER A 52 -26.04 14.64 11.18
N MET A 53 -24.91 15.36 11.06
CA MET A 53 -23.73 15.17 11.86
C MET A 53 -23.49 16.39 12.76
N ASN A 54 -23.08 16.12 14.01
CA ASN A 54 -22.55 17.18 14.86
C ASN A 54 -21.08 17.45 14.54
N ASP A 55 -20.45 18.42 15.22
CA ASP A 55 -19.07 18.82 14.93
C ASP A 55 -18.05 17.69 15.17
N SER A 56 -18.22 16.91 16.23
CA SER A 56 -17.37 15.76 16.50
C SER A 56 -17.46 14.69 15.42
N GLU A 57 -18.65 14.43 14.95
CA GLU A 57 -18.91 13.45 13.89
C GLU A 57 -18.32 13.91 12.56
N ARG A 58 -18.45 15.21 12.23
CA ARG A 58 -17.81 15.77 11.04
C ARG A 58 -16.29 15.67 11.11
N ALA A 59 -15.70 15.94 12.28
CA ALA A 59 -14.26 15.80 12.49
C ALA A 59 -13.80 14.35 12.32
N TYR A 60 -14.56 13.39 12.82
CA TYR A 60 -14.27 11.97 12.66
C TYR A 60 -14.36 11.54 11.20
N ALA A 61 -15.40 11.95 10.50
CA ALA A 61 -15.57 11.67 9.07
C ALA A 61 -14.41 12.20 8.23
N ARG A 62 -13.98 13.43 8.51
CA ARG A 62 -12.84 14.05 7.83
C ARG A 62 -11.55 13.29 8.08
N LYS A 63 -11.32 12.88 9.33
CA LYS A 63 -10.15 12.10 9.71
C LYS A 63 -10.11 10.75 8.98
N LEU A 64 -11.24 10.05 8.91
CA LEU A 64 -11.34 8.79 8.15
C LEU A 64 -11.03 8.99 6.68
N LEU A 65 -11.60 10.02 6.07
CA LEU A 65 -11.37 10.33 4.66
C LEU A 65 -9.89 10.64 4.40
N ASP A 66 -9.27 11.46 5.25
CA ASP A 66 -7.86 11.81 5.13
C ASP A 66 -6.97 10.57 5.26
N MET A 67 -7.29 9.66 6.19
CA MET A 67 -6.54 8.42 6.37
C MET A 67 -6.68 7.50 5.15
N ILE A 68 -7.88 7.35 4.61
CA ILE A 68 -8.12 6.54 3.41
C ILE A 68 -7.33 7.11 2.23
N ASN A 69 -7.38 8.42 2.03
CA ASN A 69 -6.64 9.09 0.95
C ASN A 69 -5.13 8.92 1.12
N SER A 70 -4.61 8.98 2.34
CA SER A 70 -3.19 8.78 2.64
C SER A 70 -2.75 7.35 2.32
N VAL A 71 -3.55 6.36 2.68
CA VAL A 71 -3.27 4.95 2.39
C VAL A 71 -3.30 4.70 0.88
N ASP A 72 -4.28 5.26 0.16
CA ASP A 72 -4.36 5.16 -1.29
C ASP A 72 -3.15 5.79 -1.98
N ALA A 73 -2.72 6.96 -1.54
CA ALA A 73 -1.57 7.66 -2.11
C ALA A 73 -0.28 6.85 -1.90
N GLU A 74 -0.08 6.31 -0.70
CA GLU A 74 1.10 5.48 -0.40
C GLU A 74 1.06 4.18 -1.19
N GLY A 75 -0.10 3.54 -1.31
CA GLY A 75 -0.28 2.33 -2.10
C GLY A 75 0.06 2.54 -3.57
N SER A 76 -0.40 3.64 -4.16
CA SER A 76 -0.08 4.01 -5.55
C SER A 76 1.42 4.23 -5.73
N LYS A 77 2.07 4.88 -4.77
CA LYS A 77 3.52 5.12 -4.79
C LYS A 77 4.29 3.80 -4.79
N VAL A 78 3.94 2.87 -3.91
CA VAL A 78 4.59 1.56 -3.83
C VAL A 78 4.35 0.76 -5.11
N MET A 79 3.13 0.79 -5.66
CA MET A 79 2.83 0.13 -6.94
C MET A 79 3.67 0.67 -8.09
N ASP A 80 3.83 1.99 -8.17
CA ASP A 80 4.66 2.62 -9.20
C ASP A 80 6.12 2.21 -9.06
N GLU A 81 6.65 2.14 -7.84
CA GLU A 81 7.99 1.66 -7.58
C GLU A 81 8.18 0.20 -8.03
N LEU A 82 7.22 -0.67 -7.74
CA LEU A 82 7.26 -2.07 -8.17
C LEU A 82 7.21 -2.20 -9.69
N ARG A 83 6.36 -1.41 -10.35
CA ARG A 83 6.28 -1.41 -11.83
C ARG A 83 7.59 -0.94 -12.45
N ASN A 84 8.21 0.10 -11.89
CA ASN A 84 9.49 0.61 -12.37
C ASN A 84 10.59 -0.43 -12.19
N ASP A 85 10.62 -1.12 -11.06
CA ASP A 85 11.59 -2.19 -10.80
C ASP A 85 11.42 -3.34 -11.81
N ALA A 86 10.18 -3.75 -12.07
CA ALA A 86 9.88 -4.80 -13.05
C ALA A 86 10.28 -4.38 -14.47
N PHE A 87 10.01 -3.14 -14.83
CA PHE A 87 10.37 -2.60 -16.15
C PHE A 87 11.88 -2.55 -16.35
N LYS A 88 12.63 -2.14 -15.33
CA LYS A 88 14.09 -2.15 -15.36
C LYS A 88 14.66 -3.55 -15.58
N GLU A 89 14.07 -4.55 -14.95
CA GLU A 89 14.46 -5.95 -15.12
C GLU A 89 14.25 -6.42 -16.56
N ILE A 90 13.12 -6.06 -17.17
CA ILE A 90 12.82 -6.39 -18.57
C ILE A 90 13.84 -5.76 -19.51
N ILE A 91 14.17 -4.48 -19.30
CA ILE A 91 15.16 -3.76 -20.11
C ILE A 91 16.53 -4.43 -20.00
N LYS A 92 16.97 -4.77 -18.79
CA LYS A 92 18.24 -5.48 -18.58
C LYS A 92 18.27 -6.80 -19.33
N SER A 93 17.17 -7.54 -19.31
CA SER A 93 17.05 -8.83 -19.99
C SER A 93 17.17 -8.67 -21.51
N ILE A 94 16.57 -7.65 -22.08
CA ILE A 94 16.64 -7.34 -23.51
C ILE A 94 18.07 -6.94 -23.90
N MET A 95 18.71 -6.09 -23.10
CA MET A 95 20.05 -5.58 -23.41
C MET A 95 21.15 -6.62 -23.30
N LYS A 96 20.92 -7.73 -22.59
CA LYS A 96 21.86 -8.84 -22.47
C LYS A 96 21.83 -9.79 -23.68
N GLN A 97 20.85 -9.68 -24.51
CA GLN A 97 20.75 -10.44 -25.75
C GLN A 97 21.50 -9.72 -26.88
#